data_8fe19fe0f293734fe26ade3f086202f3
#
_entry.id   8fe19fe0f293734fe26ade3f086202f3
#
_cell.length_a   1.000
_cell.length_b   1.000
_cell.length_c   1.000
_cell.angle_alpha   90.00
_cell.angle_beta   90.00
_cell.angle_gamma   90.00
#
_symmetry.space_group_name_H-M   'P 1'
#
loop_
_entity.id
_entity.type
_entity.pdbx_description
1 polymer ?
#
loop_
_entity_poly.entity_id
_entity_poly.type
_entity_poly.pdbx_seq_one_letter_code
_entity_poly.pdbx_strand_id
1 'polypeptide(L)'
;MIGRLTAPEPRVLERVEVVADGLNLWFNQEPQLHGEEVEGTLVLVFEASGRSQKGQLELAGKPVAWRLQKSDKGLLLSLVAARALHGDWAGEPADGRWRVQVRLHE
;
A
#
# COMPACT_ATOMS: atom_id res chain seq x y z
N MET A 1 35.80 2.57 -15.31
CA MET A 1 35.02 2.48 -15.23
C MET A 1 34.17 2.92 -14.97
N ILE A 2 33.89 3.06 -15.01
CA ILE A 2 33.04 3.57 -14.81
C ILE A 2 32.15 3.57 -14.24
N GLY A 3 32.24 3.86 -13.64
CA GLY A 3 31.18 3.85 -12.92
C GLY A 3 30.11 4.48 -13.57
N ARG A 4 29.34 3.85 -13.98
CA ARG A 4 28.26 4.44 -14.51
C ARG A 4 27.24 4.68 -13.50
N LEU A 5 26.69 5.79 -13.49
CA LEU A 5 25.56 6.05 -12.68
C LEU A 5 24.39 5.36 -13.27
N THR A 6 23.87 4.44 -12.52
CA THR A 6 22.67 3.76 -12.91
C THR A 6 21.55 4.38 -12.11
N ALA A 7 20.59 4.97 -12.76
CA ALA A 7 19.43 5.45 -12.06
C ALA A 7 18.77 4.23 -11.39
N PRO A 8 18.31 4.37 -10.14
CA PRO A 8 17.61 3.26 -9.52
C PRO A 8 16.38 2.92 -10.35
N GLU A 9 16.10 1.65 -10.44
CA GLU A 9 14.89 1.23 -11.12
C GLU A 9 13.67 1.82 -10.43
N PRO A 10 12.70 2.27 -11.20
CA PRO A 10 11.48 2.78 -10.59
C PRO A 10 10.79 1.68 -9.80
N ARG A 11 10.28 2.02 -8.66
CA ARG A 11 9.49 1.10 -7.88
C ARG A 11 8.08 1.14 -8.42
N VAL A 12 7.53 -0.04 -8.66
CA VAL A 12 6.22 -0.18 -9.29
C VAL A 12 5.36 -1.12 -8.47
N LEU A 13 4.15 -0.69 -8.18
CA LEU A 13 3.15 -1.57 -7.60
C LEU A 13 2.61 -2.46 -8.70
N GLU A 14 2.78 -3.76 -8.55
CA GLU A 14 2.42 -4.72 -9.58
C GLU A 14 1.06 -5.36 -9.34
N ARG A 15 0.68 -5.53 -8.09
CA ARG A 15 -0.56 -6.23 -7.77
C ARG A 15 -1.06 -5.87 -6.38
N VAL A 16 -2.37 -5.83 -6.24
CA VAL A 16 -3.04 -5.67 -4.96
C VAL A 16 -3.92 -6.89 -4.75
N GLU A 17 -3.77 -7.52 -3.59
CA GLU A 17 -4.62 -8.65 -3.21
C GLU A 17 -5.43 -8.29 -1.98
N VAL A 18 -6.73 -8.55 -2.05
CA VAL A 18 -7.58 -8.43 -0.88
C VAL A 18 -7.47 -9.73 -0.10
N VAL A 19 -7.12 -9.62 1.16
CA VAL A 19 -7.00 -10.77 2.05
C VAL A 19 -7.90 -10.56 3.25
N ALA A 20 -7.98 -11.57 4.13
CA ALA A 20 -8.76 -11.42 5.35
C ALA A 20 -8.19 -10.26 6.16
N ASP A 21 -9.05 -9.31 6.50
CA ASP A 21 -8.71 -8.16 7.35
C ASP A 21 -7.63 -7.24 6.79
N GLY A 22 -7.43 -7.24 5.47
CA GLY A 22 -6.43 -6.33 4.94
C GLY A 22 -6.11 -6.49 3.47
N LEU A 23 -4.92 -6.02 3.12
CA LEU A 23 -4.44 -6.03 1.74
C LEU A 23 -2.98 -6.47 1.71
N ASN A 24 -2.61 -7.14 0.63
CA ASN A 24 -1.22 -7.35 0.28
C ASN A 24 -0.93 -6.54 -0.97
N LEU A 25 0.13 -5.74 -0.93
CA LEU A 25 0.57 -4.95 -2.07
C LEU A 25 1.92 -5.47 -2.51
N TRP A 26 2.02 -5.81 -3.79
CA TRP A 26 3.22 -6.40 -4.35
C TRP A 26 3.96 -5.39 -5.21
N PHE A 27 5.21 -5.15 -4.85
CA PHE A 27 6.07 -4.23 -5.57
C PHE A 27 7.24 -4.98 -6.18
N ASN A 28 7.82 -4.43 -7.23
CA ASN A 28 9.01 -5.03 -7.84
C ASN A 28 10.22 -4.97 -6.90
N GLN A 29 10.26 -3.98 -6.02
CA GLN A 29 11.30 -3.85 -5.01
C GLN A 29 10.79 -2.96 -3.88
N GLU A 30 11.52 -2.91 -2.79
CA GLU A 30 11.09 -2.19 -1.60
C GLU A 30 10.88 -0.71 -1.86
N PRO A 31 9.65 -0.19 -1.66
CA PRO A 31 9.39 1.23 -1.78
C PRO A 31 9.62 1.95 -0.45
N GLN A 32 9.84 3.24 -0.51
CA GLN A 32 9.73 4.07 0.68
C GLN A 32 8.25 4.14 1.04
N LEU A 33 7.95 4.03 2.30
CA LEU A 33 6.58 3.95 2.78
C LEU A 33 6.40 4.81 4.02
N HIS A 34 5.36 5.60 4.03
CA HIS A 34 4.98 6.40 5.18
C HIS A 34 3.48 6.22 5.42
N GLY A 35 3.09 5.97 6.65
CA GLY A 35 1.68 5.78 6.97
C GLY A 35 1.26 6.55 8.19
N GLU A 36 -0.02 6.91 8.24
CA GLU A 36 -0.58 7.61 9.37
C GLU A 36 -2.09 7.40 9.42
N GLU A 37 -2.67 7.68 10.56
CA GLU A 37 -4.12 7.68 10.74
C GLU A 37 -4.56 9.13 10.83
N VAL A 38 -5.49 9.50 9.95
CA VAL A 38 -6.00 10.87 9.89
C VAL A 38 -7.51 10.81 10.04
N GLU A 39 -8.01 11.30 11.15
CA GLU A 39 -9.45 11.35 11.42
C GLU A 39 -10.14 10.01 11.19
N GLY A 40 -9.52 8.94 11.67
CA GLY A 40 -10.09 7.60 11.55
C GLY A 40 -9.86 6.92 10.20
N THR A 41 -9.17 7.57 9.30
CA THR A 41 -8.82 7.02 7.99
C THR A 41 -7.35 6.59 8.03
N LEU A 42 -7.07 5.40 7.54
CA LEU A 42 -5.69 4.95 7.42
C LEU A 42 -5.15 5.36 6.06
N VAL A 43 -4.03 6.07 6.05
CA VAL A 43 -3.42 6.58 4.83
C VAL A 43 -1.98 6.12 4.74
N LEU A 44 -1.62 5.53 3.61
CA LEU A 44 -0.26 5.08 3.35
C LEU A 44 0.24 5.71 2.05
N VAL A 45 1.44 6.27 2.08
CA VAL A 45 2.05 6.86 0.90
C VAL A 45 3.26 6.02 0.53
N PHE A 46 3.28 5.56 -0.71
CA PHE A 46 4.38 4.75 -1.26
C PHE A 46 5.11 5.56 -2.31
N GLU A 47 6.42 5.64 -2.20
CA GLU A 47 7.22 6.25 -3.27
C GLU A 47 7.40 5.22 -4.37
N ALA A 48 6.35 5.06 -5.15
CA ALA A 48 6.27 4.08 -6.21
C ALA A 48 5.25 4.54 -7.23
N SER A 49 5.27 3.95 -8.40
CA SER A 49 4.27 4.20 -9.41
C SER A 49 3.31 3.01 -9.48
N GLY A 50 2.18 3.21 -10.12
CA GLY A 50 1.18 2.17 -10.28
C GLY A 50 -0.12 2.76 -10.78
N ARG A 51 -1.10 1.90 -10.95
CA ARG A 51 -2.41 2.34 -11.44
C ARG A 51 -3.27 2.83 -10.30
N SER A 52 -4.08 3.82 -10.61
CA SER A 52 -5.15 4.21 -9.71
C SER A 52 -6.19 3.09 -9.73
N GLN A 53 -6.62 2.65 -8.56
CA GLN A 53 -7.63 1.60 -8.46
C GLN A 53 -8.34 1.71 -7.12
N LYS A 54 -9.46 1.03 -7.00
CA LYS A 54 -10.25 1.08 -5.78
C LYS A 54 -10.99 -0.23 -5.61
N GLY A 55 -11.42 -0.48 -4.39
CA GLY A 55 -12.19 -1.66 -4.09
C GLY A 55 -12.71 -1.64 -2.68
N GLN A 56 -13.19 -2.79 -2.24
CA GLN A 56 -13.70 -2.95 -0.89
C GLN A 56 -13.19 -4.25 -0.31
N LEU A 57 -13.05 -4.25 1.00
CA LEU A 57 -12.77 -5.47 1.75
C LEU A 57 -13.69 -5.48 2.96
N GLU A 58 -13.73 -6.58 3.68
CA GLU A 58 -14.51 -6.68 4.90
C GLU A 58 -13.61 -6.84 6.10
N LEU A 59 -13.94 -6.12 7.15
CA LEU A 59 -13.28 -6.22 8.44
C LEU A 59 -14.37 -6.49 9.47
N ALA A 60 -14.32 -7.67 10.09
CA ALA A 60 -15.33 -8.08 11.06
C ALA A 60 -16.77 -7.96 10.50
N GLY A 61 -16.95 -8.33 9.23
CA GLY A 61 -18.25 -8.28 8.57
C GLY A 61 -18.70 -6.90 8.12
N LYS A 62 -17.83 -5.88 8.26
CA LYS A 62 -18.18 -4.51 7.89
C LYS A 62 -17.34 -4.08 6.69
N PRO A 63 -17.93 -3.32 5.75
CA PRO A 63 -17.18 -2.93 4.56
C PRO A 63 -16.14 -1.87 4.88
N VAL A 64 -15.00 -2.01 4.23
CA VAL A 64 -13.93 -1.02 4.25
C VAL A 64 -13.62 -0.68 2.80
N ALA A 65 -13.71 0.59 2.46
CA ALA A 65 -13.39 1.05 1.12
C ALA A 65 -11.90 1.38 1.07
N TRP A 66 -11.23 0.93 0.03
CA TRP A 66 -9.84 1.30 -0.18
C TRP A 66 -9.66 1.91 -1.55
N ARG A 67 -8.72 2.83 -1.65
CA ARG A 67 -8.46 3.54 -2.89
C ARG A 67 -6.97 3.82 -3.03
N LEU A 68 -6.45 3.53 -4.20
CA LEU A 68 -5.09 3.89 -4.58
C LEU A 68 -5.18 5.00 -5.61
N GLN A 69 -4.48 6.08 -5.37
CA GLN A 69 -4.45 7.23 -6.28
C GLN A 69 -3.02 7.64 -6.54
N LYS A 70 -2.78 8.13 -7.73
CA LYS A 70 -1.50 8.74 -8.06
C LYS A 70 -1.43 10.10 -7.39
N SER A 71 -0.26 10.41 -6.83
CA SER A 71 -0.05 11.70 -6.20
C SER A 71 1.34 12.21 -6.58
N ASP A 72 1.66 13.43 -6.19
CA ASP A 72 2.96 14.01 -6.46
C ASP A 72 4.09 13.24 -5.80
N LYS A 73 3.78 12.51 -4.75
CA LYS A 73 4.78 11.76 -3.99
C LYS A 73 4.81 10.27 -4.33
N GLY A 74 3.96 9.84 -5.25
CA GLY A 74 3.87 8.45 -5.64
C GLY A 74 2.45 7.92 -5.60
N LEU A 75 2.21 6.87 -4.85
CA LEU A 75 0.88 6.29 -4.70
C LEU A 75 0.35 6.56 -3.30
N LEU A 76 -0.88 6.96 -3.24
CA LEU A 76 -1.58 7.19 -1.98
C LEU A 76 -2.64 6.12 -1.82
N LEU A 77 -2.54 5.34 -0.74
CA LEU A 77 -3.54 4.36 -0.39
C LEU A 77 -4.34 4.90 0.79
N SER A 78 -5.66 4.97 0.63
CA SER A 78 -6.53 5.36 1.74
C SER A 78 -7.55 4.26 2.00
N LEU A 79 -7.81 4.01 3.27
CA LEU A 79 -8.77 3.00 3.71
C LEU A 79 -9.73 3.66 4.66
N VAL A 80 -11.03 3.56 4.34
CA VAL A 80 -12.09 4.25 5.07
C VAL A 80 -13.18 3.26 5.45
N ALA A 81 -13.60 3.35 6.69
CA ALA A 81 -14.71 2.55 7.21
C ALA A 81 -15.71 3.46 7.92
N ALA A 82 -16.85 2.91 8.29
CA ALA A 82 -17.87 3.68 9.03
C ALA A 82 -17.40 4.10 10.42
N ARG A 83 -16.43 3.36 10.98
CA ARG A 83 -15.84 3.69 12.26
C ARG A 83 -14.37 3.96 12.08
N ALA A 84 -13.73 4.54 13.07
CA ALA A 84 -12.30 4.78 13.06
C ALA A 84 -11.57 3.48 12.78
N LEU A 85 -10.63 3.54 11.87
CA LEU A 85 -9.92 2.37 11.38
C LEU A 85 -8.47 2.46 11.84
N HIS A 86 -7.97 1.35 12.34
CA HIS A 86 -6.58 1.23 12.75
C HIS A 86 -5.91 0.16 11.90
N GLY A 87 -4.62 0.27 11.74
CA GLY A 87 -3.91 -0.72 10.96
C GLY A 87 -2.43 -0.73 11.22
N ASP A 88 -1.86 -1.89 10.92
CA ASP A 88 -0.42 -2.08 10.94
C ASP A 88 0.01 -2.47 9.55
N TRP A 89 1.24 -2.15 9.21
CA TRP A 89 1.80 -2.54 7.93
C TRP A 89 3.24 -2.96 8.11
N ALA A 90 3.65 -3.91 7.28
CA ALA A 90 5.01 -4.41 7.28
C ALA A 90 5.37 -4.91 5.90
N GLY A 91 6.62 -4.76 5.53
CA GLY A 91 7.11 -5.24 4.25
C GLY A 91 8.14 -6.33 4.41
N GLU A 92 8.19 -7.22 3.43
CA GLU A 92 9.17 -8.29 3.44
C GLU A 92 9.44 -8.75 2.00
N PRO A 93 10.64 -9.27 1.73
CA PRO A 93 10.89 -9.87 0.42
C PRO A 93 10.11 -11.17 0.28
N ALA A 94 9.52 -11.39 -0.89
CA ALA A 94 8.78 -12.60 -1.17
C ALA A 94 8.80 -12.85 -2.67
N ASP A 95 9.22 -14.06 -3.06
CA ASP A 95 9.24 -14.48 -4.46
C ASP A 95 9.98 -13.52 -5.40
N GLY A 96 11.11 -12.98 -4.95
CA GLY A 96 11.88 -12.04 -5.75
C GLY A 96 11.27 -10.65 -5.86
N ARG A 97 10.25 -10.36 -5.07
CA ARG A 97 9.55 -9.09 -5.06
C ARG A 97 9.47 -8.59 -3.62
N TRP A 98 8.80 -7.48 -3.43
CA TRP A 98 8.56 -6.94 -2.09
C TRP A 98 7.07 -6.92 -1.82
N ARG A 99 6.66 -7.52 -0.72
CA ARG A 99 5.25 -7.58 -0.32
C ARG A 99 5.03 -6.72 0.92
N VAL A 100 4.11 -5.77 0.81
CA VAL A 100 3.66 -4.98 1.95
C VAL A 100 2.32 -5.54 2.39
N GLN A 101 2.25 -5.96 3.64
CA GLN A 101 1.01 -6.44 4.23
C GLN A 101 0.41 -5.32 5.06
N VAL A 102 -0.84 -5.01 4.78
CA VAL A 102 -1.59 -4.05 5.58
C VAL A 102 -2.67 -4.83 6.31
N ARG A 103 -2.62 -4.81 7.62
CA ARG A 103 -3.62 -5.49 8.44
C ARG A 103 -4.43 -4.48 9.21
N LEU A 104 -5.75 -4.65 9.16
CA LEU A 104 -6.68 -3.70 9.75
C LEU A 104 -7.31 -4.28 11.01
N HIS A 105 -7.65 -3.40 11.93
CA HIS A 105 -8.40 -3.78 13.12
C HIS A 105 -9.22 -2.58 13.60
N GLU A 106 -10.24 -2.87 14.37
CA GLU A 106 -11.11 -1.83 14.92
C GLU A 106 -10.54 -1.21 16.18
#